data_a5433e7aa9e5370a379c1e47016d24c3
#
_entry.id   a5433e7aa9e5370a379c1e47016d24c3
#
_cell.length_a   1.000
_cell.length_b   1.000
_cell.length_c   1.000
_cell.angle_alpha   90.00
_cell.angle_beta   90.00
_cell.angle_gamma   90.00
#
_symmetry.space_group_name_H-M   'P 1'
#
loop_
_entity.id
_entity.type
_entity.pdbx_description
1 polymer ?
#
loop_
_entity_poly.entity_id
_entity_poly.type
_entity_poly.pdbx_seq_one_letter_code
_entity_poly.pdbx_strand_id
1 'polypeptide(L)'
;MYQIISLSFQSHDCLLDARLYLPESNQKLPIIIMAHGFGARMDFGLHPFADVFANMGFAVLMFDYRGFGKSKGSLRQLVYHKYHIEDYHSAIHYVKTMPNIDIAKIVLWGTSYSGGHVLTVASQDTTIAGVIAQVPFVDGIATAFHLPIKNIIIGMYSGIRDMSTQIINSKPYTIPVVSLPDSFAAMNTADSYQGYMNLVPAEVTDENWCPARVCLTLPLYRPTTYVKNIMCPVCIIAAEYDSLIPLSAVKKAAGNIKNIDFHILSCGHFEPYKGTMFEKSIAIQKRFLERLL
;
A
#
# COMPACT_ATOMS: atom_id res chain seq x y z
N MET A 1 -19.31 -4.21 18.64
CA MET A 1 -19.24 -5.46 17.83
C MET A 1 -19.21 -5.05 16.36
N TYR A 2 -18.60 -5.81 15.45
CA TYR A 2 -18.63 -5.54 14.02
C TYR A 2 -18.81 -6.84 13.23
N GLN A 3 -19.30 -6.75 12.00
CA GLN A 3 -19.39 -7.85 11.06
C GLN A 3 -18.39 -7.68 9.92
N ILE A 4 -17.93 -8.78 9.32
CA ILE A 4 -17.08 -8.77 8.14
C ILE A 4 -17.90 -9.23 6.94
N ILE A 5 -18.03 -8.36 5.95
CA ILE A 5 -18.84 -8.58 4.74
C ILE A 5 -17.88 -8.70 3.55
N SER A 6 -17.90 -9.84 2.87
CA SER A 6 -17.22 -9.98 1.57
C SER A 6 -18.08 -9.30 0.50
N LEU A 7 -17.46 -8.42 -0.26
CA LEU A 7 -18.11 -7.69 -1.33
C LEU A 7 -17.15 -7.43 -2.49
N SER A 8 -17.64 -6.84 -3.55
CA SER A 8 -16.82 -6.37 -4.64
C SER A 8 -17.36 -5.06 -5.18
N PHE A 9 -16.47 -4.24 -5.77
CA PHE A 9 -16.85 -2.98 -6.39
C PHE A 9 -16.15 -2.80 -7.73
N GLN A 10 -16.73 -1.96 -8.58
CA GLN A 10 -16.23 -1.72 -9.93
C GLN A 10 -15.08 -0.70 -9.91
N SER A 11 -13.97 -1.04 -10.57
CA SER A 11 -12.90 -0.12 -10.93
C SER A 11 -12.62 -0.24 -12.41
N HIS A 12 -13.00 0.77 -13.18
CA HIS A 12 -12.97 0.74 -14.64
C HIS A 12 -13.66 -0.52 -15.20
N ASP A 13 -12.96 -1.37 -15.93
CA ASP A 13 -13.43 -2.63 -16.50
C ASP A 13 -13.26 -3.84 -15.56
N CYS A 14 -12.74 -3.64 -14.36
CA CYS A 14 -12.41 -4.69 -13.41
C CYS A 14 -13.31 -4.69 -12.17
N LEU A 15 -13.72 -5.87 -11.72
CA LEU A 15 -14.38 -6.06 -10.43
C LEU A 15 -13.32 -6.38 -9.38
N LEU A 16 -13.22 -5.53 -8.34
CA LEU A 16 -12.24 -5.67 -7.26
C LEU A 16 -12.86 -6.37 -6.06
N ASP A 17 -12.14 -7.35 -5.50
CA ASP A 17 -12.51 -8.05 -4.28
C ASP A 17 -12.20 -7.20 -3.05
N ALA A 18 -13.14 -7.17 -2.11
CA ALA A 18 -12.99 -6.37 -0.90
C ALA A 18 -13.65 -7.03 0.31
N ARG A 19 -13.20 -6.62 1.50
CA ARG A 19 -13.82 -6.95 2.78
C ARG A 19 -14.18 -5.67 3.51
N LEU A 20 -15.44 -5.57 3.92
CA LEU A 20 -15.94 -4.46 4.72
C LEU A 20 -16.10 -4.93 6.16
N TYR A 21 -15.34 -4.33 7.08
CA TYR A 21 -15.52 -4.43 8.52
C TYR A 21 -16.53 -3.35 8.90
N LEU A 22 -17.72 -3.72 9.35
CA LEU A 22 -18.82 -2.80 9.59
C LEU A 22 -19.26 -2.88 11.06
N PRO A 23 -18.89 -1.89 11.90
CA PRO A 23 -19.40 -1.78 13.25
C PRO A 23 -20.92 -1.58 13.29
N GLU A 24 -21.56 -2.11 14.32
CA GLU A 24 -22.97 -1.82 14.59
C GLU A 24 -23.10 -0.36 15.04
N SER A 25 -23.96 0.40 14.36
CA SER A 25 -24.19 1.81 14.67
C SER A 25 -25.55 2.28 14.12
N ASN A 26 -26.20 3.16 14.88
CA ASN A 26 -27.39 3.90 14.44
C ASN A 26 -27.03 5.24 13.76
N GLN A 27 -25.76 5.59 13.73
CA GLN A 27 -25.23 6.80 13.10
C GLN A 27 -24.37 6.43 11.89
N LYS A 28 -24.14 7.39 11.00
CA LYS A 28 -23.17 7.22 9.92
C LYS A 28 -21.77 7.06 10.50
N LEU A 29 -21.03 6.09 9.97
CA LEU A 29 -19.69 5.72 10.43
C LEU A 29 -18.60 6.43 9.64
N PRO A 30 -17.53 6.88 10.29
CA PRO A 30 -16.27 7.19 9.58
C PRO A 30 -15.75 5.92 8.92
N ILE A 31 -15.01 6.07 7.81
CA ILE A 31 -14.48 4.91 7.10
C ILE A 31 -12.98 5.04 6.82
N ILE A 32 -12.27 3.92 6.96
CA ILE A 32 -10.88 3.77 6.53
C ILE A 32 -10.84 2.89 5.28
N ILE A 33 -10.22 3.39 4.22
CA ILE A 33 -9.98 2.61 3.00
C ILE A 33 -8.54 2.13 3.03
N MET A 34 -8.33 0.80 2.96
CA MET A 34 -7.04 0.14 3.11
C MET A 34 -6.68 -0.72 1.91
N ALA A 35 -5.41 -0.67 1.49
CA ALA A 35 -4.87 -1.62 0.53
C ALA A 35 -3.42 -1.99 0.83
N HIS A 36 -2.99 -3.08 0.23
CA HIS A 36 -1.70 -3.74 0.47
C HIS A 36 -0.51 -3.06 -0.22
N GLY A 37 0.70 -3.41 0.22
CA GLY A 37 1.96 -2.95 -0.35
C GLY A 37 2.33 -3.66 -1.66
N PHE A 38 3.61 -3.58 -2.01
CA PHE A 38 4.17 -4.09 -3.26
C PHE A 38 3.99 -5.61 -3.40
N GLY A 39 3.32 -6.04 -4.48
CA GLY A 39 3.16 -7.45 -4.82
C GLY A 39 2.36 -8.30 -3.84
N ALA A 40 1.74 -7.68 -2.84
CA ALA A 40 1.00 -8.37 -1.77
C ALA A 40 -0.50 -8.51 -2.10
N ARG A 41 -1.28 -8.90 -1.09
CA ARG A 41 -2.75 -8.99 -1.09
C ARG A 41 -3.29 -8.40 0.22
N MET A 42 -4.60 -8.14 0.26
CA MET A 42 -5.24 -7.63 1.47
C MET A 42 -5.13 -8.57 2.68
N ASP A 43 -4.96 -9.88 2.47
CA ASP A 43 -4.77 -10.87 3.54
C ASP A 43 -3.30 -11.01 4.01
N PHE A 44 -2.35 -10.27 3.40
CA PHE A 44 -0.95 -10.27 3.84
C PHE A 44 -0.72 -9.29 4.98
N GLY A 45 -1.14 -9.69 6.19
CA GLY A 45 -0.85 -8.97 7.44
C GLY A 45 -1.68 -7.70 7.68
N LEU A 46 -2.74 -7.41 6.90
CA LEU A 46 -3.55 -6.20 7.10
C LEU A 46 -4.72 -6.39 8.07
N HIS A 47 -5.23 -7.62 8.25
CA HIS A 47 -6.36 -7.92 9.12
C HIS A 47 -6.24 -7.38 10.55
N PRO A 48 -5.07 -7.50 11.25
CA PRO A 48 -4.95 -6.99 12.61
C PRO A 48 -5.18 -5.47 12.73
N PHE A 49 -4.78 -4.71 11.71
CA PHE A 49 -5.05 -3.26 11.65
C PHE A 49 -6.55 -2.99 11.48
N ALA A 50 -7.19 -3.69 10.52
CA ALA A 50 -8.62 -3.54 10.27
C ALA A 50 -9.46 -3.88 11.50
N ASP A 51 -9.11 -4.94 12.23
CA ASP A 51 -9.76 -5.35 13.48
C ASP A 51 -9.68 -4.25 14.54
N VAL A 52 -8.51 -3.65 14.74
CA VAL A 52 -8.35 -2.56 15.70
C VAL A 52 -9.19 -1.35 15.31
N PHE A 53 -9.17 -0.94 14.05
CA PHE A 53 -9.93 0.22 13.59
C PHE A 53 -11.44 0.00 13.66
N ALA A 54 -11.91 -1.21 13.34
CA ALA A 54 -13.32 -1.58 13.47
C ALA A 54 -13.78 -1.55 14.93
N ASN A 55 -12.94 -2.00 15.87
CA ASN A 55 -13.20 -1.91 17.31
C ASN A 55 -13.18 -0.46 17.84
N MET A 56 -12.55 0.48 17.14
CA MET A 56 -12.62 1.92 17.43
C MET A 56 -13.88 2.59 16.87
N GLY A 57 -14.73 1.87 16.12
CA GLY A 57 -15.94 2.40 15.54
C GLY A 57 -15.80 2.92 14.10
N PHE A 58 -14.67 2.68 13.44
CA PHE A 58 -14.54 2.95 12.01
C PHE A 58 -15.07 1.78 11.19
N ALA A 59 -15.84 2.05 10.13
CA ALA A 59 -15.95 1.09 9.05
C ALA A 59 -14.59 0.97 8.37
N VAL A 60 -14.22 -0.24 7.90
CA VAL A 60 -12.95 -0.44 7.20
C VAL A 60 -13.22 -1.19 5.90
N LEU A 61 -12.93 -0.54 4.77
CA LEU A 61 -12.93 -1.20 3.46
C LEU A 61 -11.51 -1.59 3.10
N MET A 62 -11.23 -2.88 3.09
CA MET A 62 -9.95 -3.45 2.68
C MET A 62 -10.12 -4.14 1.33
N PHE A 63 -9.27 -3.86 0.34
CA PHE A 63 -9.44 -4.40 -1.01
C PHE A 63 -8.11 -4.85 -1.65
N ASP A 64 -8.22 -5.77 -2.62
CA ASP A 64 -7.15 -6.15 -3.53
C ASP A 64 -7.21 -5.30 -4.80
N TYR A 65 -6.06 -4.77 -5.24
CA TYR A 65 -5.94 -4.09 -6.52
C TYR A 65 -6.31 -5.00 -7.69
N ARG A 66 -6.64 -4.40 -8.84
CA ARG A 66 -6.89 -5.16 -10.08
C ARG A 66 -5.73 -6.11 -10.39
N GLY A 67 -6.05 -7.35 -10.70
CA GLY A 67 -5.07 -8.40 -10.97
C GLY A 67 -4.46 -9.06 -9.73
N PHE A 68 -4.78 -8.65 -8.51
CA PHE A 68 -4.32 -9.27 -7.26
C PHE A 68 -5.42 -10.07 -6.57
N GLY A 69 -5.04 -11.04 -5.75
CA GLY A 69 -5.96 -11.86 -4.99
C GLY A 69 -7.13 -12.37 -5.84
N LYS A 70 -8.36 -12.11 -5.39
CA LYS A 70 -9.59 -12.46 -6.13
C LYS A 70 -10.08 -11.36 -7.07
N SER A 71 -9.47 -10.18 -7.06
CA SER A 71 -9.81 -9.09 -7.96
C SER A 71 -9.56 -9.48 -9.41
N LYS A 72 -10.48 -9.06 -10.30
CA LYS A 72 -10.34 -9.27 -11.74
C LYS A 72 -9.23 -8.36 -12.30
N GLY A 73 -8.77 -8.67 -13.49
CA GLY A 73 -7.75 -7.92 -14.22
C GLY A 73 -7.17 -8.74 -15.34
N SER A 74 -6.87 -8.11 -16.45
CA SER A 74 -6.33 -8.76 -17.65
C SER A 74 -4.91 -9.31 -17.45
N LEU A 75 -4.13 -8.65 -16.60
CA LEU A 75 -2.78 -9.05 -16.25
C LEU A 75 -2.65 -9.26 -14.74
N ARG A 76 -2.35 -10.51 -14.37
CA ARG A 76 -2.18 -10.88 -12.96
C ARG A 76 -0.89 -10.28 -12.38
N GLN A 77 -0.96 -9.89 -11.11
CA GLN A 77 0.17 -9.41 -10.30
C GLN A 77 0.95 -8.23 -10.90
N LEU A 78 0.29 -7.41 -11.74
CA LEU A 78 0.91 -6.22 -12.30
C LEU A 78 1.03 -5.12 -11.25
N VAL A 79 2.22 -4.91 -10.74
CA VAL A 79 2.53 -3.76 -9.88
C VAL A 79 2.70 -2.52 -10.75
N TYR A 80 1.66 -1.69 -10.82
CA TYR A 80 1.67 -0.45 -11.59
C TYR A 80 0.92 0.65 -10.85
N HIS A 81 1.66 1.65 -10.36
CA HIS A 81 1.14 2.69 -9.47
C HIS A 81 -0.08 3.43 -10.01
N LYS A 82 -0.18 3.67 -11.33
CA LYS A 82 -1.33 4.38 -11.92
C LYS A 82 -2.62 3.59 -11.72
N TYR A 83 -2.58 2.26 -11.95
CA TYR A 83 -3.75 1.40 -11.75
C TYR A 83 -4.14 1.31 -10.28
N HIS A 84 -3.16 1.21 -9.38
CA HIS A 84 -3.44 1.17 -7.94
C HIS A 84 -4.05 2.48 -7.41
N ILE A 85 -3.60 3.63 -7.92
CA ILE A 85 -4.18 4.95 -7.61
C ILE A 85 -5.61 5.05 -8.13
N GLU A 86 -5.87 4.62 -9.37
CA GLU A 86 -7.22 4.55 -9.95
C GLU A 86 -8.15 3.64 -9.13
N ASP A 87 -7.64 2.50 -8.64
CA ASP A 87 -8.39 1.58 -7.80
C ASP A 87 -8.76 2.21 -6.45
N TYR A 88 -7.86 3.02 -5.85
CA TYR A 88 -8.19 3.82 -4.68
C TYR A 88 -9.29 4.85 -4.96
N HIS A 89 -9.21 5.57 -6.07
CA HIS A 89 -10.27 6.51 -6.46
C HIS A 89 -11.62 5.81 -6.66
N SER A 90 -11.61 4.61 -7.24
CA SER A 90 -12.81 3.79 -7.38
C SER A 90 -13.36 3.31 -6.04
N ALA A 91 -12.48 2.94 -5.09
CA ALA A 91 -12.88 2.60 -3.73
C ALA A 91 -13.50 3.80 -2.99
N ILE A 92 -12.91 5.00 -3.13
CA ILE A 92 -13.46 6.26 -2.59
C ILE A 92 -14.85 6.52 -3.19
N HIS A 93 -14.99 6.39 -4.50
CA HIS A 93 -16.29 6.56 -5.15
C HIS A 93 -17.31 5.56 -4.62
N TYR A 94 -16.92 4.29 -4.51
CA TYR A 94 -17.80 3.23 -4.00
C TYR A 94 -18.28 3.49 -2.57
N VAL A 95 -17.40 3.86 -1.64
CA VAL A 95 -17.80 4.13 -0.25
C VAL A 95 -18.71 5.35 -0.14
N LYS A 96 -18.60 6.33 -1.04
CA LYS A 96 -19.50 7.48 -1.11
C LYS A 96 -20.95 7.10 -1.49
N THR A 97 -21.19 5.91 -2.04
CA THR A 97 -22.53 5.38 -2.34
C THR A 97 -23.15 4.63 -1.17
N MET A 98 -22.38 4.32 -0.11
CA MET A 98 -22.86 3.56 1.04
C MET A 98 -23.71 4.45 1.97
N PRO A 99 -24.95 4.08 2.30
CA PRO A 99 -25.84 4.94 3.08
C PRO A 99 -25.39 5.16 4.52
N ASN A 100 -24.67 4.18 5.09
CA ASN A 100 -24.25 4.17 6.49
C ASN A 100 -22.87 4.82 6.71
N ILE A 101 -22.27 5.40 5.69
CA ILE A 101 -20.95 6.02 5.77
C ILE A 101 -21.05 7.54 5.83
N ASP A 102 -20.26 8.14 6.73
CA ASP A 102 -20.04 9.58 6.78
C ASP A 102 -18.96 9.95 5.74
N ILE A 103 -19.41 10.44 4.61
CA ILE A 103 -18.54 10.83 3.48
C ILE A 103 -17.60 11.98 3.78
N ALA A 104 -17.82 12.73 4.86
CA ALA A 104 -16.92 13.77 5.33
C ALA A 104 -15.76 13.21 6.18
N LYS A 105 -15.82 11.93 6.55
CA LYS A 105 -14.84 11.26 7.41
C LYS A 105 -14.20 10.03 6.72
N ILE A 106 -13.74 10.20 5.48
CA ILE A 106 -13.01 9.17 4.73
C ILE A 106 -11.52 9.32 5.03
N VAL A 107 -10.92 8.29 5.61
CA VAL A 107 -9.48 8.19 5.89
C VAL A 107 -8.85 7.17 4.94
N LEU A 108 -7.69 7.49 4.40
CA LEU A 108 -6.90 6.55 3.60
C LEU A 108 -5.79 5.93 4.44
N TRP A 109 -5.64 4.63 4.36
CA TRP A 109 -4.57 3.88 4.99
C TRP A 109 -3.78 3.10 3.95
N GLY A 110 -2.47 3.22 4.00
CA GLY A 110 -1.58 2.47 3.12
C GLY A 110 -0.26 2.15 3.79
N THR A 111 0.34 1.04 3.40
CA THR A 111 1.62 0.60 3.91
C THR A 111 2.60 0.34 2.77
N SER A 112 3.89 0.64 2.96
CA SER A 112 4.93 0.43 1.96
C SER A 112 4.58 1.14 0.63
N TYR A 113 4.47 0.40 -0.46
CA TYR A 113 4.10 0.95 -1.78
C TYR A 113 2.73 1.65 -1.76
N SER A 114 1.76 1.06 -1.06
CA SER A 114 0.44 1.68 -0.85
C SER A 114 0.50 2.92 0.04
N GLY A 115 1.48 3.03 0.94
CA GLY A 115 1.74 4.27 1.68
C GLY A 115 2.04 5.45 0.75
N GLY A 116 2.74 5.21 -0.36
CA GLY A 116 2.92 6.21 -1.42
C GLY A 116 1.63 6.50 -2.20
N HIS A 117 0.79 5.49 -2.42
CA HIS A 117 -0.48 5.67 -3.13
C HIS A 117 -1.44 6.56 -2.35
N VAL A 118 -1.62 6.32 -1.04
CA VAL A 118 -2.53 7.15 -0.23
C VAL A 118 -2.07 8.61 -0.14
N LEU A 119 -0.74 8.86 -0.10
CA LEU A 119 -0.20 10.21 -0.18
C LEU A 119 -0.50 10.86 -1.54
N THR A 120 -0.37 10.10 -2.63
CA THR A 120 -0.67 10.60 -3.98
C THR A 120 -2.16 10.87 -4.15
N VAL A 121 -3.04 9.95 -3.74
CA VAL A 121 -4.50 10.11 -3.83
C VAL A 121 -4.97 11.32 -3.02
N ALA A 122 -4.49 11.47 -1.78
CA ALA A 122 -4.86 12.62 -0.94
C ALA A 122 -4.36 13.97 -1.50
N SER A 123 -3.30 13.96 -2.31
CA SER A 123 -2.85 15.17 -3.02
C SER A 123 -3.76 15.58 -4.18
N GLN A 124 -4.64 14.67 -4.63
CA GLN A 124 -5.57 14.82 -5.76
C GLN A 124 -7.02 14.97 -5.32
N ASP A 125 -7.39 14.51 -4.11
CA ASP A 125 -8.77 14.53 -3.59
C ASP A 125 -8.83 15.27 -2.23
N THR A 126 -9.37 16.48 -2.25
CA THR A 126 -9.51 17.33 -1.05
C THR A 126 -10.66 16.91 -0.13
N THR A 127 -11.46 15.90 -0.49
CA THR A 127 -12.54 15.36 0.34
C THR A 127 -12.05 14.34 1.37
N ILE A 128 -10.76 13.97 1.32
CA ILE A 128 -10.14 13.03 2.27
C ILE A 128 -9.95 13.75 3.60
N ALA A 129 -10.44 13.10 4.68
CA ALA A 129 -10.38 13.62 6.04
C ALA A 129 -9.04 13.38 6.73
N GLY A 130 -8.29 12.35 6.33
CA GLY A 130 -6.97 12.05 6.88
C GLY A 130 -6.26 10.92 6.15
N VAL A 131 -4.95 10.82 6.37
CA VAL A 131 -4.10 9.79 5.75
C VAL A 131 -3.21 9.14 6.81
N ILE A 132 -3.12 7.82 6.78
CA ILE A 132 -2.11 7.04 7.50
C ILE A 132 -1.22 6.35 6.47
N ALA A 133 0.08 6.66 6.49
CA ALA A 133 1.09 6.07 5.61
C ALA A 133 2.17 5.38 6.46
N GLN A 134 2.11 4.06 6.56
CA GLN A 134 3.07 3.24 7.29
C GLN A 134 4.22 2.83 6.37
N VAL A 135 5.47 3.03 6.81
CA VAL A 135 6.71 2.74 6.05
C VAL A 135 6.60 3.10 4.55
N PRO A 136 6.18 4.35 4.21
CA PRO A 136 5.69 4.67 2.88
C PRO A 136 6.79 4.74 1.83
N PHE A 137 6.55 4.15 0.67
CA PHE A 137 7.34 4.38 -0.54
C PHE A 137 7.06 5.79 -1.09
N VAL A 138 8.06 6.66 -1.06
CA VAL A 138 7.86 8.08 -1.38
C VAL A 138 8.64 8.58 -2.60
N ASP A 139 9.72 7.90 -3.00
CA ASP A 139 10.57 8.34 -4.13
C ASP A 139 11.28 7.16 -4.80
N GLY A 140 10.84 6.80 -6.00
CA GLY A 140 11.41 5.69 -6.77
C GLY A 140 12.84 5.92 -7.19
N ILE A 141 13.25 7.16 -7.47
CA ILE A 141 14.64 7.48 -7.79
C ILE A 141 15.52 7.28 -6.56
N ALA A 142 15.12 7.83 -5.41
CA ALA A 142 15.89 7.65 -4.17
C ALA A 142 16.04 6.17 -3.80
N THR A 143 14.97 5.38 -3.95
CA THR A 143 15.01 3.93 -3.73
C THR A 143 15.93 3.23 -4.72
N ALA A 144 15.87 3.57 -6.01
CA ALA A 144 16.72 2.96 -7.03
C ALA A 144 18.22 3.19 -6.77
N PHE A 145 18.62 4.37 -6.28
CA PHE A 145 20.02 4.66 -5.93
C PHE A 145 20.55 3.85 -4.74
N HIS A 146 19.71 3.19 -3.96
CA HIS A 146 20.12 2.29 -2.88
C HIS A 146 20.33 0.85 -3.37
N LEU A 147 19.94 0.54 -4.61
CA LEU A 147 20.11 -0.79 -5.18
C LEU A 147 21.54 -0.97 -5.71
N PRO A 148 22.14 -2.17 -5.58
CA PRO A 148 23.37 -2.51 -6.26
C PRO A 148 23.24 -2.32 -7.78
N ILE A 149 24.26 -1.78 -8.44
CA ILE A 149 24.25 -1.52 -9.89
C ILE A 149 23.92 -2.78 -10.71
N LYS A 150 24.36 -3.96 -10.24
CA LYS A 150 24.03 -5.25 -10.83
C LYS A 150 22.51 -5.47 -10.89
N ASN A 151 21.80 -5.16 -9.82
CA ASN A 151 20.33 -5.31 -9.74
C ASN A 151 19.63 -4.34 -10.67
N ILE A 152 20.15 -3.11 -10.80
CA ILE A 152 19.61 -2.13 -11.75
C ILE A 152 19.72 -2.65 -13.19
N ILE A 153 20.89 -3.17 -13.58
CA ILE A 153 21.11 -3.70 -14.94
C ILE A 153 20.22 -4.91 -15.23
N ILE A 154 20.13 -5.87 -14.29
CA ILE A 154 19.28 -7.05 -14.45
C ILE A 154 17.78 -6.63 -14.52
N GLY A 155 17.39 -5.68 -13.66
CA GLY A 155 16.03 -5.14 -13.64
C GLY A 155 15.65 -4.45 -14.95
N MET A 156 16.54 -3.62 -15.49
CA MET A 156 16.33 -2.96 -16.79
C MET A 156 16.17 -3.99 -17.92
N TYR A 157 17.08 -4.96 -17.99
CA TYR A 157 17.00 -6.04 -19.00
C TYR A 157 15.67 -6.81 -18.87
N SER A 158 15.33 -7.23 -17.65
CA SER A 158 14.08 -7.99 -17.38
C SER A 158 12.85 -7.17 -17.72
N GLY A 159 12.85 -5.88 -17.36
CA GLY A 159 11.74 -4.98 -17.68
C GLY A 159 11.57 -4.73 -19.17
N ILE A 160 12.65 -4.52 -19.92
CA ILE A 160 12.61 -4.38 -21.39
C ILE A 160 12.10 -5.68 -22.02
N ARG A 161 12.59 -6.82 -21.57
CA ARG A 161 12.12 -8.13 -22.03
C ARG A 161 10.62 -8.30 -21.78
N ASP A 162 10.12 -7.94 -20.62
CA ASP A 162 8.70 -8.01 -20.30
C ASP A 162 7.87 -7.03 -21.17
N MET A 163 8.35 -5.82 -21.40
CA MET A 163 7.68 -4.87 -22.29
C MET A 163 7.60 -5.41 -23.73
N SER A 164 8.61 -6.12 -24.23
CA SER A 164 8.59 -6.71 -25.54
C SER A 164 7.52 -7.80 -25.69
N THR A 165 7.19 -8.52 -24.59
CA THR A 165 6.14 -9.55 -24.62
C THR A 165 4.75 -8.98 -24.93
N GLN A 166 4.48 -7.71 -24.56
CA GLN A 166 3.23 -7.05 -24.92
C GLN A 166 3.08 -6.84 -26.41
N ILE A 167 4.17 -6.50 -27.11
CA ILE A 167 4.17 -6.23 -28.56
C ILE A 167 3.81 -7.49 -29.33
N ILE A 168 4.30 -8.65 -28.88
CA ILE A 168 4.06 -9.94 -29.53
C ILE A 168 2.88 -10.70 -28.92
N ASN A 169 2.09 -10.05 -28.05
CA ASN A 169 0.93 -10.61 -27.36
C ASN A 169 1.21 -11.97 -26.67
N SER A 170 2.37 -12.06 -26.01
CA SER A 170 2.80 -13.25 -25.30
C SER A 170 2.67 -13.09 -23.76
N LYS A 171 2.87 -14.19 -23.03
CA LYS A 171 2.86 -14.15 -21.56
C LYS A 171 3.92 -13.17 -21.02
N PRO A 172 3.64 -12.44 -19.93
CA PRO A 172 4.60 -11.52 -19.35
C PRO A 172 5.87 -12.24 -18.89
N TYR A 173 7.00 -11.59 -19.03
CA TYR A 173 8.22 -12.02 -18.37
C TYR A 173 8.17 -11.59 -16.90
N THR A 174 8.31 -12.53 -15.98
CA THR A 174 8.14 -12.28 -14.55
C THR A 174 9.45 -12.39 -13.78
N ILE A 175 9.49 -11.72 -12.65
CA ILE A 175 10.56 -11.78 -11.64
C ILE A 175 9.97 -12.11 -10.28
N PRO A 176 10.73 -12.66 -9.33
CA PRO A 176 10.26 -12.80 -7.96
C PRO A 176 9.98 -11.42 -7.32
N VAL A 177 8.96 -11.35 -6.46
CA VAL A 177 8.69 -10.18 -5.60
C VAL A 177 9.80 -10.06 -4.56
N VAL A 178 10.12 -11.17 -3.88
CA VAL A 178 11.18 -11.23 -2.87
C VAL A 178 12.13 -12.40 -3.11
N SER A 179 13.40 -12.20 -2.76
CA SER A 179 14.41 -13.27 -2.73
C SER A 179 15.45 -13.02 -1.64
N LEU A 180 16.33 -13.99 -1.41
CA LEU A 180 17.55 -13.82 -0.63
C LEU A 180 18.50 -12.85 -1.36
N PRO A 181 19.44 -12.17 -0.64
CA PRO A 181 20.30 -11.13 -1.20
C PRO A 181 21.13 -11.55 -2.43
N ASP A 182 21.51 -12.83 -2.51
CA ASP A 182 22.35 -13.36 -3.60
C ASP A 182 21.57 -13.62 -4.90
N SER A 183 20.26 -13.52 -4.86
CA SER A 183 19.35 -13.75 -5.99
C SER A 183 18.64 -12.47 -6.40
N PHE A 184 18.30 -12.34 -7.68
CA PHE A 184 17.58 -11.17 -8.18
C PHE A 184 16.08 -11.28 -7.90
N ALA A 185 15.49 -10.22 -7.35
CA ALA A 185 14.07 -10.02 -7.17
C ALA A 185 13.75 -8.51 -7.15
N ALA A 186 12.48 -8.15 -7.09
CA ALA A 186 12.08 -6.76 -6.88
C ALA A 186 12.55 -6.21 -5.53
N MET A 187 12.57 -7.06 -4.50
CA MET A 187 13.09 -6.77 -3.15
C MET A 187 13.98 -7.93 -2.72
N ASN A 188 15.28 -7.68 -2.49
CA ASN A 188 16.26 -8.69 -2.11
C ASN A 188 17.27 -8.21 -1.05
N THR A 189 16.83 -7.34 -0.15
CA THR A 189 17.59 -6.97 1.04
C THR A 189 17.62 -8.11 2.06
N ALA A 190 18.47 -8.03 3.06
CA ALA A 190 18.70 -9.13 4.03
C ALA A 190 17.41 -9.58 4.75
N ASP A 191 16.47 -8.65 4.99
CA ASP A 191 15.21 -8.89 5.68
C ASP A 191 14.00 -9.10 4.74
N SER A 192 14.16 -8.84 3.41
CA SER A 192 13.04 -8.85 2.47
C SER A 192 12.35 -10.19 2.38
N TYR A 193 13.09 -11.26 2.15
CA TYR A 193 12.50 -12.59 1.95
C TYR A 193 11.74 -13.06 3.19
N GLN A 194 12.41 -13.06 4.35
CA GLN A 194 11.80 -13.53 5.59
C GLN A 194 10.68 -12.59 6.07
N GLY A 195 10.90 -11.29 5.98
CA GLY A 195 9.90 -10.28 6.38
C GLY A 195 8.62 -10.38 5.57
N TYR A 196 8.74 -10.48 4.25
CA TYR A 196 7.60 -10.62 3.35
C TYR A 196 6.89 -11.97 3.53
N MET A 197 7.63 -13.09 3.52
CA MET A 197 7.05 -14.43 3.64
C MET A 197 6.35 -14.66 4.98
N ASN A 198 6.78 -13.99 6.04
CA ASN A 198 6.08 -14.02 7.33
C ASN A 198 4.68 -13.35 7.30
N LEU A 199 4.36 -12.55 6.27
CA LEU A 199 3.04 -11.92 6.07
C LEU A 199 2.14 -12.78 5.19
N VAL A 200 2.71 -13.68 4.39
CA VAL A 200 1.98 -14.56 3.47
C VAL A 200 1.24 -15.63 4.26
N PRO A 201 -0.08 -15.79 4.09
CA PRO A 201 -0.82 -16.90 4.67
C PRO A 201 -0.31 -18.25 4.18
N ALA A 202 -0.31 -19.26 5.05
CA ALA A 202 0.28 -20.57 4.77
C ALA A 202 -0.36 -21.31 3.56
N GLU A 203 -1.61 -20.99 3.26
CA GLU A 203 -2.35 -21.52 2.11
C GLU A 203 -1.99 -20.89 0.76
N VAL A 204 -1.21 -19.80 0.76
CA VAL A 204 -0.79 -19.08 -0.45
C VAL A 204 0.60 -19.56 -0.85
N THR A 205 0.71 -20.33 -1.93
CA THR A 205 1.98 -20.98 -2.32
C THR A 205 2.67 -20.37 -3.54
N ASP A 206 1.95 -19.71 -4.45
CA ASP A 206 2.46 -19.39 -5.79
C ASP A 206 2.34 -17.90 -6.18
N GLU A 207 2.44 -16.98 -5.22
CA GLU A 207 2.27 -15.54 -5.50
C GLU A 207 3.54 -14.70 -5.33
N ASN A 208 4.71 -15.32 -5.22
CA ASN A 208 5.99 -14.60 -5.15
C ASN A 208 6.54 -14.26 -6.54
N TRP A 209 5.74 -13.56 -7.36
CA TRP A 209 6.17 -13.10 -8.67
C TRP A 209 5.42 -11.84 -9.11
N CYS A 210 5.99 -11.09 -10.02
CA CYS A 210 5.33 -9.97 -10.70
C CYS A 210 5.90 -9.77 -12.10
N PRO A 211 5.15 -9.15 -13.03
CA PRO A 211 5.67 -8.72 -14.33
C PRO A 211 6.88 -7.78 -14.17
N ALA A 212 7.97 -8.09 -14.88
CA ALA A 212 9.27 -7.44 -14.69
C ALA A 212 9.30 -5.96 -15.13
N ARG A 213 8.30 -5.51 -15.91
CA ARG A 213 8.16 -4.09 -16.30
C ARG A 213 8.07 -3.13 -15.12
N VAL A 214 7.76 -3.63 -13.92
CA VAL A 214 7.81 -2.84 -12.69
C VAL A 214 9.19 -2.23 -12.45
N CYS A 215 10.27 -2.91 -12.84
CA CYS A 215 11.64 -2.39 -12.73
C CYS A 215 11.86 -1.10 -13.54
N LEU A 216 11.10 -0.88 -14.62
CA LEU A 216 11.16 0.33 -15.43
C LEU A 216 10.22 1.43 -14.92
N THR A 217 9.11 1.06 -14.30
CA THR A 217 8.06 2.01 -13.89
C THR A 217 8.22 2.48 -12.44
N LEU A 218 8.80 1.66 -11.57
CA LEU A 218 9.00 1.98 -10.16
C LEU A 218 9.87 3.24 -9.93
N PRO A 219 11.02 3.42 -10.62
CA PRO A 219 11.83 4.62 -10.45
C PRO A 219 11.11 5.91 -10.84
N LEU A 220 10.12 5.83 -11.73
CA LEU A 220 9.34 6.99 -12.21
C LEU A 220 8.24 7.40 -11.22
N TYR A 221 7.90 6.54 -10.25
CA TYR A 221 6.87 6.85 -9.25
C TYR A 221 7.47 7.60 -8.07
N ARG A 222 7.04 8.85 -7.89
CA ARG A 222 7.60 9.78 -6.92
C ARG A 222 6.52 10.55 -6.16
N PRO A 223 5.82 9.95 -5.20
CA PRO A 223 4.84 10.60 -4.35
C PRO A 223 5.34 11.91 -3.72
N THR A 224 6.62 11.97 -3.35
CA THR A 224 7.28 13.16 -2.77
C THR A 224 7.08 14.43 -3.58
N THR A 225 6.80 14.35 -4.88
CA THR A 225 6.55 15.50 -5.74
C THR A 225 5.17 16.13 -5.55
N TYR A 226 4.21 15.36 -5.01
CA TYR A 226 2.81 15.76 -4.87
C TYR A 226 2.40 16.08 -3.43
N VAL A 227 3.13 15.60 -2.41
CA VAL A 227 2.72 15.67 -1.00
C VAL A 227 2.44 17.09 -0.49
N LYS A 228 3.05 18.12 -1.10
CA LYS A 228 2.81 19.53 -0.77
C LYS A 228 1.37 20.00 -1.04
N ASN A 229 0.64 19.26 -1.87
CA ASN A 229 -0.76 19.55 -2.24
C ASN A 229 -1.75 18.90 -1.27
N ILE A 230 -1.30 18.05 -0.33
CA ILE A 230 -2.19 17.41 0.64
C ILE A 230 -2.72 18.46 1.61
N MET A 231 -4.03 18.49 1.77
CA MET A 231 -4.72 19.49 2.62
C MET A 231 -5.16 18.91 3.97
N CYS A 232 -5.42 17.59 4.04
CA CYS A 232 -5.84 16.91 5.26
C CYS A 232 -4.65 16.59 6.19
N PRO A 233 -4.91 16.25 7.47
CA PRO A 233 -3.91 15.69 8.37
C PRO A 233 -3.32 14.38 7.82
N VAL A 234 -2.01 14.21 8.01
CA VAL A 234 -1.27 13.02 7.58
C VAL A 234 -0.46 12.45 8.73
N CYS A 235 -0.62 11.17 9.03
CA CYS A 235 0.25 10.41 9.90
C CYS A 235 1.22 9.58 9.06
N ILE A 236 2.53 9.84 9.22
CA ILE A 236 3.58 9.01 8.62
C ILE A 236 4.32 8.28 9.74
N ILE A 237 4.43 6.95 9.60
CA ILE A 237 5.25 6.11 10.46
C ILE A 237 6.39 5.55 9.61
N ALA A 238 7.61 6.01 9.85
CA ALA A 238 8.81 5.56 9.16
C ALA A 238 9.57 4.53 9.99
N ALA A 239 10.27 3.61 9.34
CA ALA A 239 11.21 2.71 9.99
C ALA A 239 12.64 3.30 9.91
N GLU A 240 13.35 3.27 11.07
CA GLU A 240 14.69 3.86 11.16
C GLU A 240 15.71 3.06 10.35
N TYR A 241 15.59 1.74 10.36
CA TYR A 241 16.50 0.80 9.70
C TYR A 241 15.85 0.16 8.48
N ASP A 242 15.00 0.92 7.78
CA ASP A 242 14.32 0.45 6.57
C ASP A 242 15.36 0.14 5.47
N SER A 243 15.46 -1.12 5.12
CA SER A 243 16.39 -1.62 4.12
C SER A 243 15.96 -1.36 2.67
N LEU A 244 14.67 -1.05 2.48
CA LEU A 244 14.03 -0.87 1.16
C LEU A 244 13.82 0.61 0.84
N ILE A 245 13.37 1.40 1.82
CA ILE A 245 12.97 2.78 1.62
C ILE A 245 13.86 3.69 2.45
N PRO A 246 14.68 4.56 1.81
CA PRO A 246 15.60 5.43 2.55
C PRO A 246 14.83 6.36 3.48
N LEU A 247 15.16 6.34 4.78
CA LEU A 247 14.55 7.24 5.78
C LEU A 247 14.73 8.71 5.40
N SER A 248 15.85 9.08 4.76
CA SER A 248 16.10 10.44 4.29
C SER A 248 15.06 10.91 3.26
N ALA A 249 14.60 10.01 2.37
CA ALA A 249 13.55 10.31 1.41
C ALA A 249 12.18 10.50 2.12
N VAL A 250 11.88 9.67 3.12
CA VAL A 250 10.64 9.80 3.91
C VAL A 250 10.65 11.09 4.71
N LYS A 251 11.76 11.46 5.37
CA LYS A 251 11.92 12.74 6.07
C LYS A 251 11.72 13.94 5.13
N LYS A 252 12.28 13.87 3.91
CA LYS A 252 12.09 14.92 2.89
C LYS A 252 10.63 15.04 2.46
N ALA A 253 9.93 13.93 2.24
CA ALA A 253 8.52 13.94 1.90
C ALA A 253 7.68 14.53 3.03
N ALA A 254 7.90 14.06 4.27
CA ALA A 254 7.22 14.56 5.48
C ALA A 254 7.40 16.05 5.67
N GLY A 255 8.61 16.59 5.47
CA GLY A 255 8.91 18.02 5.60
C GLY A 255 8.19 18.94 4.59
N ASN A 256 7.57 18.37 3.55
CA ASN A 256 6.76 19.11 2.58
C ASN A 256 5.24 19.01 2.83
N ILE A 257 4.79 18.31 3.86
CA ILE A 257 3.39 18.17 4.24
C ILE A 257 3.04 19.19 5.32
N LYS A 258 2.01 20.00 5.11
CA LYS A 258 1.65 21.09 6.03
C LYS A 258 1.15 20.59 7.39
N ASN A 259 0.27 19.59 7.39
CA ASN A 259 -0.35 19.03 8.59
C ASN A 259 0.13 17.60 8.80
N ILE A 260 1.35 17.46 9.33
CA ILE A 260 2.07 16.19 9.47
C ILE A 260 2.20 15.78 10.93
N ASP A 261 1.87 14.52 11.20
CA ASP A 261 2.18 13.77 12.43
C ASP A 261 3.24 12.72 12.05
N PHE A 262 4.52 13.02 12.27
CA PHE A 262 5.64 12.22 11.78
C PHE A 262 6.31 11.44 12.91
N HIS A 263 6.35 10.12 12.78
CA HIS A 263 6.95 9.21 13.73
C HIS A 263 8.01 8.32 13.09
N ILE A 264 9.07 8.04 13.86
CA ILE A 264 10.13 7.09 13.47
C ILE A 264 10.14 5.97 14.50
N LEU A 265 10.03 4.73 14.04
CA LEU A 265 10.20 3.54 14.86
C LEU A 265 11.59 2.95 14.63
N SER A 266 12.29 2.60 15.72
CA SER A 266 13.61 1.94 15.64
C SER A 266 13.44 0.47 15.26
N CYS A 267 13.14 0.22 13.99
CA CYS A 267 12.85 -1.10 13.41
C CYS A 267 13.15 -1.13 11.90
N GLY A 268 13.12 -2.32 11.30
CA GLY A 268 13.16 -2.54 9.85
C GLY A 268 11.79 -2.41 9.17
N HIS A 269 11.77 -2.63 7.84
CA HIS A 269 10.59 -2.41 7.00
C HIS A 269 9.38 -3.27 7.37
N PHE A 270 9.59 -4.53 7.73
CA PHE A 270 8.52 -5.51 7.93
C PHE A 270 8.08 -5.66 9.40
N GLU A 271 8.82 -5.11 10.36
CA GLU A 271 8.53 -5.29 11.77
C GLU A 271 7.23 -4.58 12.24
N PRO A 272 6.79 -3.43 11.67
CA PRO A 272 5.53 -2.80 12.07
C PRO A 272 4.26 -3.61 11.79
N TYR A 273 4.36 -4.74 11.12
CA TYR A 273 3.19 -5.60 10.83
C TYR A 273 2.89 -6.62 11.94
N LYS A 274 3.85 -6.93 12.82
CA LYS A 274 3.71 -7.97 13.87
C LYS A 274 4.43 -7.61 15.16
N GLY A 275 4.02 -8.25 16.25
CA GLY A 275 4.70 -8.17 17.55
C GLY A 275 4.76 -6.77 18.14
N THR A 276 5.82 -6.49 18.89
CA THR A 276 5.96 -5.23 19.66
C THR A 276 5.94 -3.98 18.77
N MET A 277 6.46 -4.06 17.54
CA MET A 277 6.46 -2.90 16.63
C MET A 277 5.08 -2.66 16.02
N PHE A 278 4.26 -3.70 15.82
CA PHE A 278 2.84 -3.53 15.52
C PHE A 278 2.14 -2.75 16.63
N GLU A 279 2.34 -3.15 17.91
CA GLU A 279 1.70 -2.47 19.05
C GLU A 279 2.10 -0.99 19.13
N LYS A 280 3.36 -0.66 18.88
CA LYS A 280 3.83 0.73 18.84
C LYS A 280 3.22 1.49 17.66
N SER A 281 3.22 0.89 16.49
CA SER A 281 2.65 1.49 15.27
C SER A 281 1.15 1.76 15.43
N ILE A 282 0.40 0.74 15.86
CA ILE A 282 -1.05 0.86 16.00
C ILE A 282 -1.45 1.87 17.09
N ALA A 283 -0.67 1.99 18.18
CA ALA A 283 -0.91 2.99 19.21
C ALA A 283 -0.78 4.44 18.68
N ILE A 284 0.17 4.68 17.77
CA ILE A 284 0.32 5.97 17.08
C ILE A 284 -0.91 6.22 16.18
N GLN A 285 -1.27 5.23 15.38
CA GLN A 285 -2.39 5.33 14.44
C GLN A 285 -3.72 5.57 15.16
N LYS A 286 -3.96 4.89 16.29
CA LYS A 286 -5.15 5.12 17.14
C LYS A 286 -5.24 6.58 17.60
N ARG A 287 -4.16 7.12 18.19
CA ARG A 287 -4.13 8.52 18.64
C ARG A 287 -4.36 9.51 17.49
N PHE A 288 -3.86 9.20 16.30
CA PHE A 288 -4.13 10.02 15.13
C PHE A 288 -5.60 9.99 14.74
N LEU A 289 -6.22 8.81 14.68
CA LEU A 289 -7.62 8.61 14.33
C LEU A 289 -8.58 9.23 15.35
N GLU A 290 -8.28 9.16 16.66
CA GLU A 290 -9.05 9.80 17.73
C GLU A 290 -9.19 11.32 17.55
N ARG A 291 -8.22 11.97 16.92
CA ARG A 291 -8.28 13.41 16.60
C ARG A 291 -9.12 13.77 15.39
N LEU A 292 -9.50 12.76 14.59
CA LEU A 292 -10.32 12.94 13.39
C LEU A 292 -11.81 12.64 13.63
N LEU A 293 -12.15 12.03 14.77
CA LEU A 293 -13.54 11.72 15.18
C LEU A 293 -14.22 12.97 15.75
#